data_1ff8b270a7be096b38a4874f87194ece
#
_entry.id   1ff8b270a7be096b38a4874f87194ece
#
_cell.length_a   1.000
_cell.length_b   1.000
_cell.length_c   1.000
_cell.angle_alpha   90.00
_cell.angle_beta   90.00
_cell.angle_gamma   90.00
#
_symmetry.space_group_name_H-M   'P 1'
#
loop_
_entity.id
_entity.type
_entity.pdbx_description
1 polymer ?
#
loop_
_entity_poly.entity_id
_entity_poly.type
_entity_poly.pdbx_seq_one_letter_code
_entity_poly.pdbx_strand_id
1 'polypeptide(L)'
;ASRSAAVTGPAEIQIGEDLFIGPVTAAEREAGMMHLNHSCAPNLGLLGEITYGARRDIAAGEELCFDYATGDDDDWEMECACGAADCRGRITGQDWRLPELRAAHAGWFAPYLARRIAAGE
;
A
#
# COMPACT_ATOMS: atom_id res chain seq x y z
N ALA A 1 12.81 7.85 -9.69
CA ALA A 1 12.15 6.56 -9.92
C ALA A 1 11.76 6.39 -11.38
N SER A 2 11.72 5.16 -11.84
CA SER A 2 11.29 4.82 -13.19
C SER A 2 9.95 4.11 -13.17
N ARG A 3 9.29 4.06 -14.33
CA ARG A 3 8.04 3.32 -14.52
C ARG A 3 8.36 1.96 -15.10
N SER A 4 7.60 0.95 -14.68
CA SER A 4 7.74 -0.42 -15.16
C SER A 4 6.35 -1.04 -15.28
N ALA A 5 6.18 -1.91 -16.29
CA ALA A 5 4.95 -2.68 -16.47
C ALA A 5 5.01 -4.02 -15.72
N ALA A 6 6.13 -4.33 -15.09
CA ALA A 6 6.31 -5.57 -14.34
C ALA A 6 7.08 -5.30 -13.07
N VAL A 7 6.84 -6.09 -12.05
CA VAL A 7 7.62 -6.03 -10.81
C VAL A 7 9.02 -6.55 -11.09
N THR A 8 10.01 -5.72 -10.81
CA THR A 8 11.42 -6.09 -10.99
C THR A 8 12.17 -6.21 -9.67
N GLY A 9 11.52 -5.89 -8.55
CA GLY A 9 12.14 -6.03 -7.23
C GLY A 9 11.21 -5.58 -6.10
N PRO A 10 11.63 -5.80 -4.85
CA PRO A 10 10.79 -5.57 -3.67
C PRO A 10 10.55 -4.10 -3.34
N ALA A 11 11.26 -3.17 -3.99
CA ALA A 11 11.14 -1.75 -3.73
C ALA A 11 10.21 -1.03 -4.71
N GLU A 12 9.44 -1.77 -5.51
CA GLU A 12 8.52 -1.16 -6.45
C GLU A 12 7.17 -0.87 -5.80
N ILE A 13 6.51 0.16 -6.30
CA ILE A 13 5.18 0.59 -5.86
C ILE A 13 4.23 0.48 -7.03
N GLN A 14 3.14 -0.22 -6.83
CA GLN A 14 2.11 -0.34 -7.85
C GLN A 14 1.25 0.93 -7.89
N ILE A 15 1.14 1.53 -9.07
CA ILE A 15 0.36 2.76 -9.27
C ILE A 15 -0.79 2.58 -10.27
N GLY A 16 -0.90 1.41 -10.86
CA GLY A 16 -1.95 1.08 -11.81
C GLY A 16 -1.98 -0.41 -12.08
N GLU A 17 -2.88 -0.85 -12.93
CA GLU A 17 -2.88 -2.24 -13.39
C GLU A 17 -1.59 -2.47 -14.18
N ASP A 18 -0.80 -3.44 -13.77
CA ASP A 18 0.49 -3.75 -14.43
C ASP A 18 1.43 -2.56 -14.58
N LEU A 19 1.25 -1.52 -13.76
CA LEU A 19 2.10 -0.33 -13.81
C LEU A 19 2.71 -0.07 -12.44
N PHE A 20 4.03 -0.01 -12.41
CA PHE A 20 4.81 0.15 -11.19
C PHE A 20 5.81 1.28 -11.35
N ILE A 21 6.17 1.91 -10.24
CA ILE A 21 7.34 2.79 -10.18
C ILE A 21 8.36 2.15 -9.25
N GLY A 22 9.61 2.29 -9.59
CA GLY A 22 10.69 1.72 -8.81
C GLY A 22 11.98 2.49 -8.98
N PRO A 23 12.94 2.23 -8.07
CA PRO A 23 14.22 2.92 -8.12
C PRO A 23 15.09 2.37 -9.27
N VAL A 24 15.82 3.26 -9.93
CA VAL A 24 16.84 2.87 -10.92
C VAL A 24 18.24 3.08 -10.37
N THR A 25 18.40 3.81 -9.27
CA THR A 25 19.70 4.05 -8.64
C THR A 25 19.66 3.63 -7.17
N ALA A 26 20.85 3.44 -6.58
CA ALA A 26 20.95 3.13 -5.15
C ALA A 26 20.40 4.27 -4.29
N ALA A 27 20.60 5.52 -4.70
CA ALA A 27 20.09 6.67 -3.98
C ALA A 27 18.56 6.70 -3.97
N GLU A 28 17.92 6.40 -5.09
CA GLU A 28 16.46 6.30 -5.18
C GLU A 28 15.93 5.16 -4.31
N ARG A 29 16.64 4.03 -4.26
CA ARG A 29 16.25 2.87 -3.47
C ARG A 29 16.25 3.17 -1.97
N GLU A 30 17.08 4.07 -1.51
CA GLU A 30 17.20 4.43 -0.10
C GLU A 30 16.23 5.53 0.31
N ALA A 31 15.49 6.12 -0.62
CA ALA A 31 14.67 7.30 -0.37
C ALA A 31 13.17 7.00 -0.29
N GLY A 32 12.48 7.81 0.46
CA GLY A 32 11.05 8.02 0.36
C GLY A 32 10.16 6.85 0.71
N MET A 33 9.07 6.76 -0.03
CA MET A 33 7.96 5.85 0.22
C MET A 33 8.31 4.37 0.03
N MET A 34 9.47 4.06 -0.56
CA MET A 34 9.93 2.68 -0.70
C MET A 34 10.15 1.99 0.64
N HIS A 35 10.27 2.77 1.72
CA HIS A 35 10.56 2.26 3.06
C HIS A 35 9.35 2.28 4.00
N LEU A 36 8.15 2.60 3.49
CA LEU A 36 6.95 2.55 4.31
C LEU A 36 6.58 1.11 4.61
N ASN A 37 6.39 0.80 5.88
CA ASN A 37 6.00 -0.53 6.30
C ASN A 37 4.49 -0.69 6.30
N HIS A 38 4.04 -1.94 6.31
CA HIS A 38 2.64 -2.28 6.42
C HIS A 38 2.18 -2.23 7.88
N SER A 39 0.93 -1.80 8.07
CA SER A 39 0.17 -2.03 9.30
C SER A 39 -1.28 -2.32 8.96
N CYS A 40 -1.90 -3.25 9.71
CA CYS A 40 -3.33 -3.50 9.62
C CYS A 40 -4.16 -2.37 10.27
N ALA A 41 -3.52 -1.51 11.07
CA ALA A 41 -4.12 -0.30 11.65
C ALA A 41 -3.26 0.92 11.27
N PRO A 42 -3.27 1.33 10.01
CA PRO A 42 -2.32 2.31 9.50
C PRO A 42 -2.64 3.73 9.92
N ASN A 43 -1.61 4.57 10.00
CA ASN A 43 -1.79 6.00 10.22
C ASN A 43 -1.77 6.81 8.91
N LEU A 44 -1.40 6.19 7.80
CA LEU A 44 -1.47 6.79 6.47
C LEU A 44 -2.45 6.06 5.58
N GLY A 45 -3.00 6.79 4.61
CA GLY A 45 -3.78 6.22 3.52
C GLY A 45 -3.40 6.87 2.20
N LEU A 46 -3.76 6.23 1.10
CA LEU A 46 -3.49 6.76 -0.23
C LEU A 46 -4.57 7.75 -0.64
N LEU A 47 -4.15 8.94 -1.03
CA LEU A 47 -5.01 9.99 -1.59
C LEU A 47 -4.83 10.13 -3.09
N GLY A 48 -3.80 9.52 -3.64
CA GLY A 48 -3.48 9.55 -5.06
C GLY A 48 -2.54 8.40 -5.39
N GLU A 49 -2.02 8.37 -6.59
CA GLU A 49 -1.17 7.27 -7.05
C GLU A 49 0.11 7.14 -6.22
N ILE A 50 0.66 8.26 -5.77
CA ILE A 50 1.88 8.32 -4.96
C ILE A 50 1.75 9.31 -3.79
N THR A 51 0.53 9.76 -3.49
CA THR A 51 0.28 10.73 -2.41
C THR A 51 -0.34 10.02 -1.23
N TYR A 52 0.29 10.15 -0.07
CA TYR A 52 -0.21 9.62 1.19
C TYR A 52 -0.75 10.76 2.05
N GLY A 53 -1.83 10.49 2.76
CA GLY A 53 -2.40 11.43 3.72
C GLY A 53 -2.48 10.81 5.10
N ALA A 54 -2.40 11.63 6.14
CA ALA A 54 -2.60 11.18 7.51
C ALA A 54 -4.07 10.82 7.72
N ARG A 55 -4.32 9.64 8.26
CA ARG A 55 -5.68 9.18 8.57
C ARG A 55 -6.14 9.63 9.94
N ARG A 56 -5.22 10.08 10.77
CA ARG A 56 -5.43 10.58 12.12
C ARG A 56 -4.25 11.46 12.50
N ASP A 57 -4.33 12.08 13.66
CA ASP A 57 -3.18 12.79 14.21
C ASP A 57 -2.03 11.81 14.43
N ILE A 58 -0.83 12.21 14.05
CA ILE A 58 0.38 11.40 14.16
C ILE A 58 1.34 12.13 15.07
N ALA A 59 1.78 11.44 16.13
CA ALA A 59 2.71 12.00 17.07
C ALA A 59 4.13 12.07 16.49
N ALA A 60 4.93 13.02 16.99
CA ALA A 60 6.35 13.09 16.64
C ALA A 60 7.04 11.77 17.03
N GLY A 61 7.85 11.23 16.12
CA GLY A 61 8.55 9.96 16.32
C GLY A 61 7.74 8.70 16.04
N GLU A 62 6.46 8.84 15.76
CA GLU A 62 5.62 7.70 15.39
C GLU A 62 5.97 7.22 13.98
N GLU A 63 6.09 5.90 13.80
CA GLU A 63 6.40 5.32 12.49
C GLU A 63 5.22 5.52 11.53
N LEU A 64 5.52 5.98 10.31
CA LEU A 64 4.53 6.11 9.24
C LEU A 64 4.36 4.76 8.56
N CYS A 65 3.10 4.32 8.42
CA CYS A 65 2.79 3.04 7.78
C CYS A 65 1.43 3.11 7.10
N PHE A 66 1.23 2.23 6.12
CA PHE A 66 -0.06 2.10 5.45
C PHE A 66 -0.41 0.63 5.27
N ASP A 67 -1.67 0.33 5.01
CA ASP A 67 -2.07 -1.04 4.72
C ASP A 67 -1.77 -1.33 3.25
N TYR A 68 -0.92 -2.31 2.99
CA TYR A 68 -0.53 -2.68 1.63
C TYR A 68 -1.72 -3.10 0.76
N ALA A 69 -2.81 -3.57 1.38
CA ALA A 69 -4.03 -3.89 0.66
C ALA A 69 -4.60 -2.70 -0.11
N THR A 70 -4.32 -1.48 0.33
CA THR A 70 -4.88 -0.27 -0.31
C THR A 70 -4.15 0.13 -1.59
N GLY A 71 -2.99 -0.47 -1.86
CA GLY A 71 -2.16 -0.09 -3.01
C GLY A 71 -1.78 -1.23 -3.95
N ASP A 72 -1.79 -2.47 -3.48
CA ASP A 72 -1.24 -3.58 -4.24
C ASP A 72 -2.32 -4.49 -4.82
N ASP A 73 -2.09 -4.93 -6.06
CA ASP A 73 -2.85 -5.98 -6.73
C ASP A 73 -1.85 -6.89 -7.43
N ASP A 74 -1.18 -7.72 -6.64
CA ASP A 74 -0.13 -8.59 -7.15
C ASP A 74 -0.20 -9.94 -6.44
N ASP A 75 0.61 -10.88 -6.89
CA ASP A 75 0.61 -12.25 -6.40
C ASP A 75 1.75 -12.47 -5.40
N TRP A 76 1.55 -11.95 -4.20
CA TRP A 76 2.49 -12.15 -3.10
C TRP A 76 1.74 -12.34 -1.80
N GLU A 77 2.41 -12.95 -0.84
CA GLU A 77 1.91 -13.06 0.53
C GLU A 77 3.07 -12.99 1.51
N MET A 78 2.79 -12.49 2.71
CA MET A 78 3.77 -12.39 3.78
C MET A 78 3.10 -12.48 5.13
N GLU A 79 3.86 -12.90 6.14
CA GLU A 79 3.39 -12.88 7.52
C GLU A 79 3.34 -11.45 8.03
N CYS A 80 2.35 -11.17 8.88
CA CYS A 80 2.20 -9.88 9.51
C CYS A 80 2.18 -10.04 11.03
N ALA A 81 2.96 -9.22 11.71
CA ALA A 81 2.99 -9.12 13.15
C ALA A 81 3.04 -7.63 13.54
N CYS A 82 2.13 -6.84 12.96
CA CYS A 82 2.14 -5.38 13.12
C CYS A 82 1.72 -4.91 14.52
N GLY A 83 1.21 -5.82 15.35
CA GLY A 83 0.79 -5.49 16.71
C GLY A 83 -0.58 -4.86 16.82
N ALA A 84 -1.30 -4.63 15.72
CA ALA A 84 -2.65 -4.11 15.76
C ALA A 84 -3.61 -5.14 16.38
N ALA A 85 -4.66 -4.67 17.02
CA ALA A 85 -5.68 -5.55 17.61
C ALA A 85 -6.36 -6.41 16.55
N ASP A 86 -6.49 -5.91 15.34
CA ASP A 86 -7.09 -6.58 14.19
C ASP A 86 -6.04 -7.05 13.18
N CYS A 87 -4.82 -7.31 13.63
CA CYS A 87 -3.74 -7.83 12.78
C CYS A 87 -4.19 -9.12 12.09
N ARG A 88 -4.05 -9.15 10.77
CA ARG A 88 -4.52 -10.29 9.98
C ARG A 88 -3.61 -11.52 10.07
N GLY A 89 -2.40 -11.37 10.61
CA GLY A 89 -1.42 -12.45 10.74
C GLY A 89 -0.77 -12.87 9.43
N ARG A 90 -1.49 -12.77 8.34
CA ARG A 90 -1.02 -13.00 6.98
C ARG A 90 -1.67 -11.98 6.07
N ILE A 91 -0.87 -11.34 5.23
CA ILE A 91 -1.35 -10.37 4.26
C ILE A 91 -0.93 -10.81 2.86
N THR A 92 -1.75 -10.47 1.88
CA THR A 92 -1.52 -10.85 0.48
C THR A 92 -1.73 -9.66 -0.44
N GLY A 93 -1.21 -9.77 -1.65
CA GLY A 93 -1.43 -8.77 -2.69
C GLY A 93 -2.86 -8.74 -3.22
N GLN A 94 -3.76 -9.59 -2.71
CA GLN A 94 -5.17 -9.65 -3.10
C GLN A 94 -6.10 -9.25 -1.97
N ASP A 95 -5.58 -8.80 -0.83
CA ASP A 95 -6.40 -8.43 0.32
C ASP A 95 -7.36 -7.26 0.04
N TRP A 96 -7.09 -6.45 -0.97
CA TRP A 96 -7.99 -5.36 -1.38
C TRP A 96 -9.39 -5.88 -1.75
N ARG A 97 -9.54 -7.18 -2.03
CA ARG A 97 -10.82 -7.80 -2.36
C ARG A 97 -11.66 -8.11 -1.12
N LEU A 98 -11.07 -8.09 0.06
CA LEU A 98 -11.78 -8.42 1.31
C LEU A 98 -12.82 -7.33 1.64
N PRO A 99 -14.10 -7.70 1.82
CA PRO A 99 -15.15 -6.71 2.09
C PRO A 99 -14.89 -5.85 3.33
N GLU A 100 -14.35 -6.45 4.40
CA GLU A 100 -14.03 -5.75 5.62
C GLU A 100 -12.94 -4.69 5.43
N LEU A 101 -11.99 -4.93 4.54
CA LEU A 101 -10.96 -3.95 4.25
C LEU A 101 -11.47 -2.84 3.34
N ARG A 102 -12.36 -3.16 2.42
CA ARG A 102 -13.02 -2.16 1.59
C ARG A 102 -13.82 -1.18 2.43
N ALA A 103 -14.48 -1.68 3.47
CA ALA A 103 -15.22 -0.83 4.40
C ALA A 103 -14.28 -0.01 5.30
N ALA A 104 -13.26 -0.65 5.87
CA ALA A 104 -12.34 0.00 6.79
C ALA A 104 -11.49 1.07 6.13
N HIS A 105 -11.13 0.89 4.86
CA HIS A 105 -10.23 1.78 4.14
C HIS A 105 -10.90 2.56 3.02
N ALA A 106 -12.23 2.69 3.05
CA ALA A 106 -12.97 3.47 2.06
C ALA A 106 -12.41 4.89 1.94
N GLY A 107 -12.11 5.32 0.71
CA GLY A 107 -11.52 6.64 0.46
C GLY A 107 -9.99 6.70 0.55
N TRP A 108 -9.34 5.58 0.94
CA TRP A 108 -7.90 5.53 1.13
C TRP A 108 -7.19 4.54 0.19
N PHE A 109 -7.91 3.99 -0.77
CA PHE A 109 -7.34 3.10 -1.78
C PHE A 109 -6.63 3.88 -2.88
N ALA A 110 -5.60 3.26 -3.47
CA ALA A 110 -4.98 3.79 -4.69
C ALA A 110 -6.06 3.99 -5.77
N PRO A 111 -5.96 5.03 -6.61
CA PRO A 111 -7.00 5.33 -7.59
C PRO A 111 -7.37 4.16 -8.50
N TYR A 112 -6.41 3.36 -8.94
CA TYR A 112 -6.73 2.23 -9.81
C TYR A 112 -7.55 1.15 -9.11
N LEU A 113 -7.28 0.91 -7.81
CA LEU A 113 -8.08 -0.04 -7.01
C LEU A 113 -9.45 0.54 -6.68
N ALA A 114 -9.51 1.83 -6.35
CA ALA A 114 -10.78 2.50 -6.09
C ALA A 114 -11.71 2.40 -7.31
N ARG A 115 -11.17 2.56 -8.51
CA ARG A 115 -11.95 2.40 -9.76
C ARG A 115 -12.45 0.98 -9.94
N ARG A 116 -11.62 -0.02 -9.65
CA ARG A 116 -12.01 -1.43 -9.77
C ARG A 116 -13.06 -1.81 -8.76
N ILE A 117 -12.93 -1.34 -7.53
CA ILE A 117 -13.93 -1.57 -6.49
C ILE A 117 -15.27 -0.93 -6.89
N ALA A 118 -15.25 0.29 -7.40
CA ALA A 118 -16.46 0.97 -7.87
C ALA A 118 -17.10 0.25 -9.06
N ALA A 119 -16.32 -0.44 -9.86
CA ALA A 119 -16.79 -1.24 -10.99
C ALA A 119 -17.33 -2.62 -10.59
N GLY A 120 -17.30 -2.97 -9.30
CA GLY A 120 -17.82 -4.22 -8.79
C GLY A 120 -16.85 -5.40 -8.82
N GLU A 121 -15.59 -5.14 -8.96
CA GLU A 121 -14.57 -6.22 -8.97
C GLU A 121 -14.20 -6.74 -7.59
#